data_2cb1be37db49c60c60fd673702db0740
#
_entry.id   2cb1be37db49c60c60fd673702db0740
#
_cell.length_a   1.000
_cell.length_b   1.000
_cell.length_c   1.000
_cell.angle_alpha   90.00
_cell.angle_beta   90.00
_cell.angle_gamma   90.00
#
_symmetry.space_group_name_H-M   'P 1'
#
loop_
_entity.id
_entity.type
_entity.pdbx_description
1 polymer ?
#
loop_
_entity_poly.entity_id
_entity_poly.type
_entity_poly.pdbx_seq_one_letter_code
_entity_poly.pdbx_strand_id
1 'polypeptide(L)'
;IIIIAIVIAILAKPQMVSDKTTMIIAADAEGQRELLPASTPAILRINIHGVIGSRDLNSKTFEAQLLDSRQGALKGDRVKAIYLHINSPGGAATDAHDIYTKLVEYKEKHKVPIYAYVDGMCASGGMMIACAADKILSSPIGIIGSVGVIMGPNFNVAGLMEK
;
A
#
# COMPACT_ATOMS: atom_id res chain seq x y z
N ILE A 1 -22.68 -13.27 34.48
CA ILE A 1 -21.45 -13.49 33.66
C ILE A 1 -21.80 -13.40 32.18
N ILE A 2 -22.88 -14.02 31.69
CA ILE A 2 -23.27 -14.00 30.26
C ILE A 2 -23.68 -12.59 29.80
N ILE A 3 -24.39 -11.81 30.64
CA ILE A 3 -24.81 -10.46 30.31
C ILE A 3 -23.62 -9.51 30.20
N ILE A 4 -22.58 -9.66 31.03
CA ILE A 4 -21.37 -8.87 30.97
C ILE A 4 -20.58 -9.17 29.68
N ALA A 5 -20.52 -10.42 29.24
CA ALA A 5 -19.88 -10.82 28.01
C ALA A 5 -20.59 -10.24 26.76
N ILE A 6 -21.93 -10.18 26.79
CA ILE A 6 -22.73 -9.58 25.71
C ILE A 6 -22.55 -8.05 25.66
N VAL A 7 -22.48 -7.38 26.83
CA VAL A 7 -22.22 -5.93 26.90
C VAL A 7 -20.81 -5.59 26.41
N ILE A 8 -19.81 -6.40 26.74
CA ILE A 8 -18.42 -6.21 26.22
C ILE A 8 -18.38 -6.45 24.71
N ALA A 9 -19.11 -7.44 24.18
CA ALA A 9 -19.19 -7.69 22.74
C ALA A 9 -19.92 -6.56 21.96
N ILE A 10 -20.89 -5.89 22.60
CA ILE A 10 -21.62 -4.75 22.00
C ILE A 10 -20.77 -3.47 22.07
N LEU A 11 -19.94 -3.32 23.10
CA LEU A 11 -19.04 -2.16 23.23
C LEU A 11 -17.74 -2.29 22.43
N ALA A 12 -17.33 -3.51 22.10
CA ALA A 12 -16.25 -3.78 21.14
C ALA A 12 -16.79 -3.59 19.71
N LYS A 13 -17.18 -2.36 19.36
CA LYS A 13 -17.31 -2.01 17.94
C LYS A 13 -15.96 -2.29 17.31
N PRO A 14 -15.89 -3.12 16.23
CA PRO A 14 -14.65 -3.17 15.46
C PRO A 14 -14.34 -1.72 15.09
N GLN A 15 -13.18 -1.25 15.50
CA GLN A 15 -12.66 0.03 15.00
C GLN A 15 -12.46 -0.21 13.50
N MET A 16 -13.46 0.15 12.71
CA MET A 16 -13.29 0.29 11.28
C MET A 16 -12.19 1.32 11.12
N VAL A 17 -11.04 0.88 10.67
CA VAL A 17 -9.98 1.77 10.20
C VAL A 17 -10.64 2.54 9.06
N SER A 18 -11.12 3.73 9.37
CA SER A 18 -11.62 4.66 8.36
C SER A 18 -10.39 5.21 7.66
N ASP A 19 -9.86 4.44 6.73
CA ASP A 19 -8.95 4.97 5.73
C ASP A 19 -9.78 5.91 4.86
N LYS A 20 -9.68 7.20 5.19
CA LYS A 20 -10.40 8.24 4.46
C LYS A 20 -9.75 8.35 3.09
N THR A 21 -10.39 7.76 2.09
CA THR A 21 -10.05 8.04 0.69
C THR A 21 -10.22 9.54 0.46
N THR A 22 -9.12 10.26 0.36
CA THR A 22 -9.14 11.70 0.11
C THR A 22 -9.08 11.92 -1.40
N MET A 23 -10.11 12.57 -1.96
CA MET A 23 -10.08 13.01 -3.34
C MET A 23 -9.26 14.30 -3.44
N ILE A 24 -8.15 14.24 -4.18
CA ILE A 24 -7.38 15.41 -4.54
C ILE A 24 -7.84 15.83 -5.95
N ILE A 25 -8.47 17.00 -6.03
CA ILE A 25 -8.86 17.61 -7.30
C ILE A 25 -7.71 18.54 -7.68
N ALA A 26 -7.04 18.25 -8.80
CA ALA A 26 -6.03 19.14 -9.33
C ALA A 26 -6.69 20.46 -9.78
N ALA A 27 -5.98 21.58 -9.63
CA ALA A 27 -6.41 22.84 -10.20
C ALA A 27 -6.29 22.78 -11.73
N ASP A 28 -7.19 23.48 -12.43
CA ASP A 28 -7.10 23.71 -13.86
C ASP A 28 -5.97 24.69 -14.22
N ALA A 29 -5.85 25.06 -15.49
CA ALA A 29 -4.83 25.99 -15.97
C ALA A 29 -4.97 27.41 -15.38
N GLU A 30 -6.16 27.75 -14.92
CA GLU A 30 -6.52 29.03 -14.29
C GLU A 30 -6.38 28.98 -12.75
N GLY A 31 -5.94 27.83 -12.20
CA GLY A 31 -5.75 27.63 -10.77
C GLY A 31 -7.05 27.35 -9.99
N GLN A 32 -8.15 27.11 -10.68
CA GLN A 32 -9.44 26.84 -10.07
C GLN A 32 -9.66 25.34 -9.83
N ARG A 33 -10.40 25.01 -8.76
CA ARG A 33 -10.77 23.62 -8.44
C ARG A 33 -12.27 23.46 -8.51
N GLU A 34 -12.74 22.82 -9.55
CA GLU A 34 -14.15 22.48 -9.67
C GLU A 34 -14.46 21.09 -9.11
N LEU A 35 -15.63 20.96 -8.48
CA LEU A 35 -16.16 19.67 -8.08
C LEU A 35 -16.52 18.86 -9.33
N LEU A 36 -15.73 17.83 -9.60
CA LEU A 36 -15.95 16.97 -10.75
C LEU A 36 -17.16 16.06 -10.54
N PRO A 37 -17.93 15.76 -11.59
CA PRO A 37 -19.04 14.81 -11.53
C PRO A 37 -18.62 13.47 -10.92
N ALA A 38 -19.53 12.80 -10.22
CA ALA A 38 -19.26 11.51 -9.61
C ALA A 38 -18.88 10.39 -10.61
N SER A 39 -19.09 10.60 -11.91
CA SER A 39 -18.71 9.69 -13.00
C SER A 39 -17.31 9.94 -13.56
N THR A 40 -16.63 10.99 -13.13
CA THR A 40 -15.30 11.36 -13.68
C THR A 40 -14.27 10.25 -13.41
N PRO A 41 -13.48 9.85 -14.42
CA PRO A 41 -12.38 8.91 -14.25
C PRO A 41 -11.39 9.39 -13.17
N ALA A 42 -10.82 8.44 -12.42
CA ALA A 42 -9.90 8.72 -11.34
C ALA A 42 -8.62 7.89 -11.45
N ILE A 43 -7.53 8.43 -10.93
CA ILE A 43 -6.30 7.71 -10.69
C ILE A 43 -6.25 7.39 -9.20
N LEU A 44 -6.12 6.11 -8.86
CA LEU A 44 -5.95 5.68 -7.49
C LEU A 44 -4.49 5.86 -7.07
N ARG A 45 -4.23 6.85 -6.22
CA ARG A 45 -2.91 7.01 -5.61
C ARG A 45 -2.82 6.15 -4.36
N ILE A 46 -1.79 5.31 -4.30
CA ILE A 46 -1.45 4.49 -3.14
C ILE A 46 -0.04 4.85 -2.69
N ASN A 47 0.12 5.17 -1.42
CA ASN A 47 1.42 5.49 -0.85
C ASN A 47 2.04 4.23 -0.24
N ILE A 48 3.23 3.85 -0.71
CA ILE A 48 4.08 2.81 -0.15
C ILE A 48 5.21 3.51 0.61
N HIS A 49 4.89 4.02 1.80
CA HIS A 49 5.81 4.82 2.60
C HIS A 49 6.18 4.13 3.91
N GLY A 50 7.48 4.14 4.22
CA GLY A 50 7.99 3.55 5.47
C GLY A 50 8.16 2.04 5.40
N VAL A 51 8.19 1.39 6.57
CA VAL A 51 8.49 -0.04 6.71
C VAL A 51 7.26 -0.89 6.41
N ILE A 52 7.39 -1.82 5.46
CA ILE A 52 6.36 -2.79 5.09
C ILE A 52 6.19 -3.79 6.23
N GLY A 53 4.95 -4.13 6.57
CA GLY A 53 4.57 -4.93 7.74
C GLY A 53 4.33 -4.09 9.00
N SER A 54 4.45 -2.75 8.90
CA SER A 54 4.06 -1.84 9.97
C SER A 54 2.53 -1.77 10.12
N ARG A 55 2.07 -1.07 11.19
CA ARG A 55 0.64 -0.90 11.43
C ARG A 55 -0.09 -0.26 10.26
N ASP A 56 0.54 0.71 9.60
CA ASP A 56 -0.09 1.54 8.57
C ASP A 56 0.17 1.01 7.14
N LEU A 57 1.21 0.17 6.97
CA LEU A 57 1.57 -0.40 5.67
C LEU A 57 1.75 -1.92 5.79
N ASN A 58 0.66 -2.66 5.67
CA ASN A 58 0.63 -4.12 5.67
C ASN A 58 -0.39 -4.64 4.64
N SER A 59 -0.37 -5.94 4.39
CA SER A 59 -1.21 -6.57 3.36
C SER A 59 -2.71 -6.38 3.60
N LYS A 60 -3.16 -6.33 4.86
CA LYS A 60 -4.59 -6.17 5.21
C LYS A 60 -5.09 -4.76 4.95
N THR A 61 -4.35 -3.74 5.40
CA THR A 61 -4.71 -2.33 5.15
C THR A 61 -4.68 -2.03 3.66
N PHE A 62 -3.71 -2.59 2.94
CA PHE A 62 -3.60 -2.46 1.49
C PHE A 62 -4.80 -3.09 0.75
N GLU A 63 -5.21 -4.29 1.14
CA GLU A 63 -6.40 -4.95 0.58
C GLU A 63 -7.67 -4.13 0.79
N ALA A 64 -7.85 -3.57 1.98
CA ALA A 64 -8.98 -2.71 2.29
C ALA A 64 -9.02 -1.48 1.36
N GLN A 65 -7.89 -0.86 1.05
CA GLN A 65 -7.80 0.26 0.11
C GLN A 65 -8.20 -0.15 -1.32
N LEU A 66 -7.75 -1.31 -1.79
CA LEU A 66 -8.13 -1.83 -3.11
C LEU A 66 -9.63 -2.13 -3.18
N LEU A 67 -10.21 -2.71 -2.13
CA LEU A 67 -11.66 -2.98 -2.06
C LEU A 67 -12.47 -1.69 -2.04
N ASP A 68 -12.07 -0.71 -1.23
CA ASP A 68 -12.75 0.60 -1.15
C ASP A 68 -12.72 1.33 -2.48
N SER A 69 -11.65 1.18 -3.26
CA SER A 69 -11.54 1.76 -4.60
C SER A 69 -12.61 1.25 -5.60
N ARG A 70 -13.29 0.15 -5.28
CA ARG A 70 -14.34 -0.44 -6.13
C ARG A 70 -15.74 -0.36 -5.53
N GLN A 71 -15.83 -0.23 -4.22
CA GLN A 71 -17.12 -0.24 -3.50
C GLN A 71 -17.47 1.12 -2.90
N GLY A 72 -16.47 1.93 -2.57
CA GLY A 72 -16.62 3.24 -1.94
C GLY A 72 -16.92 4.38 -2.91
N ALA A 73 -16.29 5.52 -2.68
CA ALA A 73 -16.46 6.74 -3.47
C ALA A 73 -16.04 6.60 -4.94
N LEU A 74 -15.18 5.63 -5.27
CA LEU A 74 -14.68 5.36 -6.61
C LEU A 74 -15.44 4.22 -7.32
N LYS A 75 -16.58 3.78 -6.79
CA LYS A 75 -17.41 2.74 -7.41
C LYS A 75 -17.76 3.05 -8.87
N GLY A 76 -18.18 2.05 -9.64
CA GLY A 76 -18.62 2.24 -11.02
C GLY A 76 -17.47 2.28 -12.01
N ASP A 77 -16.39 1.55 -11.74
CA ASP A 77 -15.23 1.39 -12.62
C ASP A 77 -14.51 2.72 -12.95
N ARG A 78 -14.54 3.66 -12.01
CA ARG A 78 -13.94 4.99 -12.14
C ARG A 78 -12.41 4.96 -12.14
N VAL A 79 -11.79 4.01 -11.43
CA VAL A 79 -10.33 3.89 -11.37
C VAL A 79 -9.82 3.41 -12.71
N LYS A 80 -9.07 4.26 -13.41
CA LYS A 80 -8.50 4.01 -14.74
C LYS A 80 -6.98 3.80 -14.73
N ALA A 81 -6.32 4.14 -13.62
CA ALA A 81 -4.92 3.82 -13.37
C ALA A 81 -4.64 3.77 -11.87
N ILE A 82 -3.61 3.02 -11.48
CA ILE A 82 -3.04 3.08 -10.14
C ILE A 82 -1.70 3.82 -10.22
N TYR A 83 -1.48 4.73 -9.28
CA TYR A 83 -0.23 5.43 -9.09
C TYR A 83 0.36 5.04 -7.72
N LEU A 84 1.42 4.25 -7.73
CA LEU A 84 2.18 3.89 -6.53
C LEU A 84 3.23 4.96 -6.27
N HIS A 85 3.11 5.65 -5.16
CA HIS A 85 4.11 6.61 -4.70
C HIS A 85 4.97 5.93 -3.64
N ILE A 86 6.26 5.68 -3.97
CA ILE A 86 7.12 4.79 -3.20
C ILE A 86 8.23 5.57 -2.51
N ASN A 87 8.29 5.40 -1.18
CA ASN A 87 9.41 5.82 -0.34
C ASN A 87 9.55 4.82 0.83
N SER A 88 10.13 3.66 0.55
CA SER A 88 10.18 2.54 1.50
C SER A 88 11.54 1.83 1.48
N PRO A 89 12.12 1.54 2.64
CA PRO A 89 13.30 0.69 2.78
C PRO A 89 13.00 -0.79 2.60
N GLY A 90 11.73 -1.17 2.40
CA GLY A 90 11.27 -2.54 2.46
C GLY A 90 10.68 -2.91 3.82
N GLY A 91 10.75 -4.18 4.20
CA GLY A 91 10.20 -4.69 5.45
C GLY A 91 9.84 -6.17 5.38
N ALA A 92 8.71 -6.57 5.98
CA ALA A 92 8.26 -7.95 6.03
C ALA A 92 8.05 -8.52 4.62
N ALA A 93 8.76 -9.60 4.30
CA ALA A 93 8.73 -10.23 2.99
C ALA A 93 7.34 -10.77 2.63
N THR A 94 6.61 -11.30 3.62
CA THR A 94 5.25 -11.81 3.46
C THR A 94 4.29 -10.71 3.03
N ASP A 95 4.28 -9.58 3.75
CA ASP A 95 3.43 -8.44 3.40
C ASP A 95 3.79 -7.86 2.02
N ALA A 96 5.09 -7.76 1.70
CA ALA A 96 5.54 -7.27 0.40
C ALA A 96 5.05 -8.18 -0.74
N HIS A 97 5.13 -9.51 -0.55
CA HIS A 97 4.65 -10.50 -1.51
C HIS A 97 3.12 -10.43 -1.68
N ASP A 98 2.39 -10.36 -0.59
CA ASP A 98 0.92 -10.28 -0.63
C ASP A 98 0.45 -9.00 -1.33
N ILE A 99 1.08 -7.85 -1.03
CA ILE A 99 0.77 -6.57 -1.69
C ILE A 99 1.06 -6.66 -3.20
N TYR A 100 2.22 -7.21 -3.58
CA TYR A 100 2.57 -7.44 -4.98
C TYR A 100 1.51 -8.29 -5.68
N THR A 101 1.15 -9.43 -5.10
CA THR A 101 0.16 -10.36 -5.67
C THR A 101 -1.20 -9.68 -5.85
N LYS A 102 -1.68 -8.96 -4.83
CA LYS A 102 -2.95 -8.23 -4.90
C LYS A 102 -2.94 -7.12 -5.96
N LEU A 103 -1.82 -6.46 -6.19
CA LEU A 103 -1.68 -5.48 -7.28
C LEU A 103 -1.77 -6.15 -8.65
N VAL A 104 -1.08 -7.26 -8.84
CA VAL A 104 -1.12 -8.02 -10.11
C VAL A 104 -2.54 -8.53 -10.39
N GLU A 105 -3.18 -9.15 -9.40
CA GLU A 105 -4.56 -9.61 -9.51
C GLU A 105 -5.54 -8.47 -9.85
N TYR A 106 -5.39 -7.33 -9.17
CA TYR A 106 -6.21 -6.15 -9.43
C TYR A 106 -6.03 -5.64 -10.87
N LYS A 107 -4.77 -5.52 -11.31
CA LYS A 107 -4.41 -5.12 -12.68
C LYS A 107 -5.04 -6.03 -13.73
N GLU A 108 -4.90 -7.33 -13.55
CA GLU A 108 -5.42 -8.32 -14.50
C GLU A 108 -6.96 -8.35 -14.52
N LYS A 109 -7.57 -8.32 -13.34
CA LYS A 109 -9.02 -8.38 -13.18
C LYS A 109 -9.72 -7.14 -13.76
N HIS A 110 -9.16 -5.95 -13.51
CA HIS A 110 -9.81 -4.69 -13.85
C HIS A 110 -9.22 -4.02 -15.10
N LYS A 111 -8.17 -4.62 -15.69
CA LYS A 111 -7.47 -4.07 -16.87
C LYS A 111 -6.99 -2.62 -16.66
N VAL A 112 -6.45 -2.36 -15.48
CA VAL A 112 -6.02 -1.03 -15.03
C VAL A 112 -4.50 -0.99 -14.98
N PRO A 113 -3.83 -0.08 -15.71
CA PRO A 113 -2.37 0.05 -15.66
C PRO A 113 -1.91 0.56 -14.30
N ILE A 114 -0.72 0.12 -13.90
CA ILE A 114 -0.05 0.52 -12.67
C ILE A 114 1.24 1.26 -13.00
N TYR A 115 1.41 2.44 -12.44
CA TYR A 115 2.62 3.25 -12.56
C TYR A 115 3.23 3.44 -11.18
N ALA A 116 4.52 3.19 -11.03
CA ALA A 116 5.26 3.44 -9.80
C ALA A 116 6.18 4.65 -9.96
N TYR A 117 6.19 5.50 -8.95
CA TYR A 117 7.13 6.60 -8.84
C TYR A 117 7.89 6.52 -7.52
N VAL A 118 9.20 6.48 -7.63
CA VAL A 118 10.11 6.45 -6.48
C VAL A 118 10.51 7.88 -6.16
N ASP A 119 10.05 8.39 -5.02
CA ASP A 119 10.35 9.74 -4.58
C ASP A 119 11.64 9.82 -3.76
N GLY A 120 11.90 8.82 -2.91
CA GLY A 120 13.10 8.75 -2.08
C GLY A 120 13.78 7.39 -2.17
N MET A 121 13.27 6.40 -1.46
CA MET A 121 13.83 5.05 -1.41
C MET A 121 12.86 4.00 -1.94
N CYS A 122 13.40 3.04 -2.70
CA CYS A 122 12.68 1.85 -3.13
C CYS A 122 13.62 0.65 -2.99
N ALA A 123 13.60 0.01 -1.81
CA ALA A 123 14.54 -1.06 -1.50
C ALA A 123 13.82 -2.33 -1.03
N SER A 124 14.45 -3.49 -1.28
CA SER A 124 13.98 -4.79 -0.78
C SER A 124 12.50 -5.05 -1.12
N GLY A 125 11.62 -5.25 -0.12
CA GLY A 125 10.17 -5.41 -0.31
C GLY A 125 9.51 -4.26 -1.07
N GLY A 126 10.02 -3.01 -0.95
CA GLY A 126 9.55 -1.88 -1.74
C GLY A 126 9.79 -2.08 -3.23
N MET A 127 10.95 -2.63 -3.60
CA MET A 127 11.25 -2.96 -4.99
C MET A 127 10.39 -4.12 -5.50
N MET A 128 10.13 -5.12 -4.66
CA MET A 128 9.21 -6.21 -5.00
C MET A 128 7.82 -5.68 -5.35
N ILE A 129 7.26 -4.77 -4.55
CA ILE A 129 5.97 -4.15 -4.82
C ILE A 129 6.02 -3.32 -6.12
N ALA A 130 7.10 -2.56 -6.34
CA ALA A 130 7.27 -1.77 -7.55
C ALA A 130 7.23 -2.61 -8.84
N CYS A 131 7.69 -3.87 -8.78
CA CYS A 131 7.66 -4.79 -9.92
C CYS A 131 6.24 -5.18 -10.39
N ALA A 132 5.18 -4.89 -9.63
CA ALA A 132 3.81 -5.03 -10.11
C ALA A 132 3.43 -3.96 -11.15
N ALA A 133 4.18 -2.86 -11.21
CA ALA A 133 3.89 -1.74 -12.10
C ALA A 133 4.30 -2.03 -13.55
N ASP A 134 3.56 -1.47 -14.50
CA ASP A 134 3.88 -1.51 -15.92
C ASP A 134 5.06 -0.58 -16.26
N LYS A 135 5.24 0.47 -15.45
CA LYS A 135 6.36 1.40 -15.59
C LYS A 135 6.78 1.92 -14.23
N ILE A 136 8.11 1.91 -14.00
CA ILE A 136 8.73 2.48 -12.80
C ILE A 136 9.49 3.73 -13.22
N LEU A 137 9.20 4.82 -12.56
CA LEU A 137 9.87 6.11 -12.68
C LEU A 137 10.55 6.43 -11.35
N SER A 138 11.66 7.14 -11.40
CA SER A 138 12.36 7.57 -10.19
C SER A 138 12.71 9.04 -10.27
N SER A 139 12.66 9.69 -9.12
CA SER A 139 13.32 10.98 -8.90
C SER A 139 14.82 10.84 -9.20
N PRO A 140 15.50 11.90 -9.68
CA PRO A 140 16.94 11.87 -9.94
C PRO A 140 17.80 11.51 -8.72
N ILE A 141 17.29 11.74 -7.52
CA ILE A 141 17.93 11.45 -6.22
C ILE A 141 17.40 10.18 -5.56
N GLY A 142 16.53 9.43 -6.27
CA GLY A 142 15.92 8.22 -5.74
C GLY A 142 16.94 7.09 -5.57
N ILE A 143 16.88 6.39 -4.44
CA ILE A 143 17.72 5.23 -4.14
C ILE A 143 16.92 3.97 -4.45
N ILE A 144 17.38 3.20 -5.44
CA ILE A 144 16.76 1.94 -5.85
C ILE A 144 17.78 0.81 -5.69
N GLY A 145 17.38 -0.26 -5.02
CA GLY A 145 18.29 -1.40 -4.86
C GLY A 145 17.93 -2.34 -3.72
N SER A 146 18.95 -2.94 -3.12
CA SER A 146 18.80 -3.91 -2.04
C SER A 146 17.80 -5.03 -2.39
N VAL A 147 17.92 -5.57 -3.61
CA VAL A 147 17.07 -6.67 -4.09
C VAL A 147 17.52 -7.96 -3.40
N GLY A 148 16.75 -8.42 -2.42
CA GLY A 148 17.05 -9.63 -1.67
C GLY A 148 16.36 -9.69 -0.33
N VAL A 149 16.51 -10.83 0.34
CA VAL A 149 16.01 -11.09 1.68
C VAL A 149 17.21 -11.27 2.61
N ILE A 150 17.22 -10.53 3.71
CA ILE A 150 18.21 -10.71 4.77
C ILE A 150 17.57 -11.47 5.92
N MET A 151 18.31 -12.43 6.48
CA MET A 151 17.99 -13.05 7.76
C MET A 151 18.74 -12.30 8.87
N GLY A 152 18.13 -12.22 10.04
CA GLY A 152 18.79 -11.61 11.20
C GLY A 152 20.14 -12.28 11.53
N PRO A 153 20.96 -11.65 12.36
CA PRO A 153 22.25 -12.19 12.73
C PRO A 153 22.08 -13.53 13.46
N ASN A 154 22.83 -14.55 13.04
CA ASN A 154 22.95 -15.81 13.74
C ASN A 154 24.13 -15.71 14.71
N PHE A 155 23.88 -15.85 16.00
CA PHE A 155 24.93 -15.87 17.02
C PHE A 155 25.34 -17.30 17.31
N ASN A 156 26.62 -17.62 17.09
CA ASN A 156 27.18 -18.86 17.54
C ASN A 156 27.86 -18.64 18.91
N VAL A 157 27.23 -19.21 19.96
CA VAL A 157 27.70 -19.08 21.34
C VAL A 157 28.39 -20.33 21.84
N ALA A 158 28.66 -21.34 21.00
CA ALA A 158 29.27 -22.61 21.40
C ALA A 158 30.58 -22.40 22.18
N GLY A 159 31.49 -21.55 21.67
CA GLY A 159 32.74 -21.27 22.37
C GLY A 159 32.62 -20.50 23.69
N LEU A 160 31.47 -19.86 23.94
CA LEU A 160 31.17 -19.23 25.23
C LEU A 160 30.70 -20.25 26.26
N MET A 161 30.05 -21.32 25.80
CA MET A 161 29.52 -22.38 26.66
C MET A 161 30.57 -23.40 27.07
N GLU A 162 31.76 -23.39 26.44
CA GLU A 162 32.91 -24.27 26.78
C GLU A 162 33.81 -23.68 27.89
N LYS A 163 33.54 -22.48 28.39
CA LYS A 163 34.22 -21.81 29.50
C LYS A 163 33.42 -21.91 30.79
#